data_d3f9b11e561fa4c291ae67048c128135
#
_entry.id   d3f9b11e561fa4c291ae67048c128135
#
_cell.length_a   1.000
_cell.length_b   1.000
_cell.length_c   1.000
_cell.angle_alpha   90.00
_cell.angle_beta   90.00
_cell.angle_gamma   90.00
#
_symmetry.space_group_name_H-M   'P 1'
#
loop_
_entity.id
_entity.type
_entity.pdbx_description
1 polymer ?
#
loop_
_entity_poly.entity_id
_entity_poly.type
_entity_poly.pdbx_seq_one_letter_code
_entity_poly.pdbx_strand_id
1 'polypeptide(L)'
;MAAHSFTLVPAAYVYLLRPAPDSPRDRDGAASASTQVLLQLRRNTGYMDGHWACGASGHVEAAESVVETALRETREELGLAAAAADLNPLTAMHRSNDLGGAALEQRVDLFFTLRTWEGTPAVREPSKNAGLRWFPLAGLPDPVPPHERYVLTLLAGALDGGTPVPPITTFGFDAGQDIARYGVALPH
;
A
#
# COMPACT_ATOMS: atom_id res chain seq x y z
N MET A 1 17.29 -3.44 35.44
CA MET A 1 16.43 -2.68 34.52
C MET A 1 15.77 -3.69 33.59
N ALA A 2 14.43 -3.81 33.62
CA ALA A 2 13.73 -4.67 32.65
C ALA A 2 13.96 -4.06 31.27
N ALA A 3 14.50 -4.85 30.33
CA ALA A 3 14.59 -4.45 28.94
C ALA A 3 13.16 -4.20 28.45
N HIS A 4 12.82 -2.96 28.14
CA HIS A 4 11.56 -2.66 27.46
C HIS A 4 11.65 -3.28 26.08
N SER A 5 10.99 -4.42 25.90
CA SER A 5 10.84 -5.04 24.58
C SER A 5 9.93 -4.14 23.74
N PHE A 6 10.51 -3.51 22.73
CA PHE A 6 9.79 -2.72 21.75
C PHE A 6 9.48 -3.62 20.55
N THR A 7 8.21 -3.71 20.17
CA THR A 7 7.77 -4.59 19.07
C THR A 7 7.14 -3.75 17.97
N LEU A 8 7.62 -3.91 16.75
CA LEU A 8 7.02 -3.36 15.56
C LEU A 8 6.11 -4.40 14.90
N VAL A 9 4.93 -3.98 14.46
CA VAL A 9 4.01 -4.86 13.73
C VAL A 9 4.34 -4.82 12.25
N PRO A 10 4.80 -5.93 11.64
CA PRO A 10 5.09 -5.96 10.21
C PRO A 10 3.82 -6.16 9.39
N ALA A 11 3.77 -5.51 8.21
CA ALA A 11 2.71 -5.71 7.23
C ALA A 11 3.26 -5.64 5.81
N ALA A 12 2.62 -6.35 4.87
CA ALA A 12 2.90 -6.29 3.45
C ALA A 12 1.84 -5.46 2.73
N TYR A 13 2.28 -4.68 1.73
CA TYR A 13 1.45 -3.89 0.82
C TYR A 13 1.85 -4.18 -0.61
N VAL A 14 0.90 -4.52 -1.47
CA VAL A 14 1.18 -4.84 -2.88
C VAL A 14 0.43 -3.90 -3.80
N TYR A 15 1.16 -2.98 -4.44
CA TYR A 15 0.61 -2.12 -5.49
C TYR A 15 0.65 -2.84 -6.83
N LEU A 16 -0.51 -3.26 -7.32
CA LEU A 16 -0.64 -3.76 -8.69
C LEU A 16 -0.54 -2.58 -9.65
N LEU A 17 0.36 -2.68 -10.61
CA LEU A 17 0.60 -1.65 -11.61
C LEU A 17 0.36 -2.18 -13.01
N ARG A 18 -0.28 -1.39 -13.87
CA ARG A 18 -0.45 -1.69 -15.30
C ARG A 18 -0.25 -0.45 -16.16
N PRO A 19 0.05 -0.59 -17.44
CA PRO A 19 -0.05 0.51 -18.39
C PRO A 19 -1.49 1.04 -18.47
N ALA A 20 -1.66 2.36 -18.67
CA ALA A 20 -2.96 2.92 -19.00
C ALA A 20 -3.44 2.40 -20.37
N PRO A 21 -4.76 2.20 -20.59
CA PRO A 21 -5.29 1.59 -21.81
C PRO A 21 -4.82 2.23 -23.12
N ASP A 22 -4.66 3.55 -23.10
CA ASP A 22 -4.31 4.35 -24.29
C ASP A 22 -2.82 4.67 -24.38
N SER A 23 -2.00 4.11 -23.48
CA SER A 23 -0.54 4.31 -23.50
C SER A 23 0.12 3.39 -24.52
N PRO A 24 1.12 3.87 -25.27
CA PRO A 24 1.95 2.99 -26.08
C PRO A 24 2.50 1.86 -25.19
N ARG A 25 2.38 0.62 -25.65
CA ARG A 25 2.85 -0.57 -24.93
C ARG A 25 4.39 -0.67 -24.94
N ASP A 26 5.06 0.45 -24.77
CA ASP A 26 6.52 0.49 -24.79
C ASP A 26 7.08 0.73 -23.39
N ARG A 27 7.55 -0.38 -22.83
CA ARG A 27 8.81 -0.59 -22.12
C ARG A 27 9.02 0.07 -20.76
N ASP A 28 9.82 -0.61 -19.98
CA ASP A 28 10.60 -0.18 -18.82
C ASP A 28 10.77 1.34 -18.74
N GLY A 29 9.94 2.01 -17.90
CA GLY A 29 10.00 3.46 -17.72
C GLY A 29 8.73 4.23 -18.13
N ALA A 30 7.57 3.60 -18.11
CA ALA A 30 6.31 4.33 -18.32
C ALA A 30 6.14 5.41 -17.25
N ALA A 31 6.00 6.68 -17.70
CA ALA A 31 5.74 7.82 -16.83
C ALA A 31 4.52 7.61 -15.92
N SER A 32 4.42 8.35 -14.82
CA SER A 32 3.33 8.22 -13.86
C SER A 32 1.95 8.42 -14.50
N ALA A 33 1.85 9.30 -15.51
CA ALA A 33 0.61 9.54 -16.26
C ALA A 33 0.15 8.32 -17.08
N SER A 34 1.08 7.48 -17.53
CA SER A 34 0.80 6.27 -18.32
C SER A 34 0.78 4.97 -17.48
N THR A 35 0.97 5.07 -16.17
CA THR A 35 0.91 3.96 -15.23
C THR A 35 -0.33 4.08 -14.35
N GLN A 36 -1.10 2.99 -14.24
CA GLN A 36 -2.23 2.90 -13.32
C GLN A 36 -1.90 1.99 -12.14
N VAL A 37 -2.41 2.34 -10.97
CA VAL A 37 -2.41 1.52 -9.75
C VAL A 37 -3.82 1.04 -9.44
N LEU A 38 -3.97 -0.21 -9.00
CA LEU A 38 -5.23 -0.76 -8.50
C LEU A 38 -5.39 -0.39 -7.03
N LEU A 39 -6.50 0.28 -6.70
CA LEU A 39 -6.87 0.58 -5.32
C LEU A 39 -8.23 -0.03 -4.99
N GLN A 40 -8.43 -0.32 -3.70
CA GLN A 40 -9.69 -0.81 -3.13
C GLN A 40 -10.36 0.27 -2.27
N LEU A 41 -11.68 0.38 -2.35
CA LEU A 41 -12.45 1.28 -1.50
C LEU A 41 -12.79 0.56 -0.19
N ARG A 42 -12.14 0.98 0.91
CA ARG A 42 -12.32 0.38 2.24
C ARG A 42 -13.71 0.67 2.81
N ARG A 43 -14.27 -0.33 3.49
CA ARG A 43 -15.51 -0.17 4.25
C ARG A 43 -15.60 -1.16 5.41
N ASN A 44 -16.28 -0.79 6.49
CA ASN A 44 -16.59 -1.64 7.66
C ASN A 44 -15.34 -2.30 8.29
N THR A 45 -14.18 -1.69 8.17
CA THR A 45 -12.92 -2.17 8.75
C THR A 45 -12.60 -1.49 10.09
N GLY A 46 -13.28 -0.36 10.37
CA GLY A 46 -12.99 0.48 11.53
C GLY A 46 -11.72 1.31 11.39
N TYR A 47 -11.04 1.23 10.24
CA TYR A 47 -9.83 2.00 9.96
C TYR A 47 -9.82 2.48 8.52
N MET A 48 -9.73 3.80 8.31
CA MET A 48 -9.68 4.43 6.98
C MET A 48 -10.84 4.03 6.06
N ASP A 49 -12.04 3.79 6.61
CA ASP A 49 -13.22 3.51 5.81
C ASP A 49 -13.55 4.69 4.90
N GLY A 50 -13.97 4.40 3.67
CA GLY A 50 -14.18 5.41 2.63
C GLY A 50 -12.90 5.85 1.90
N HIS A 51 -11.72 5.35 2.28
CA HIS A 51 -10.46 5.64 1.58
C HIS A 51 -10.18 4.60 0.48
N TRP A 52 -9.56 5.07 -0.59
CA TRP A 52 -8.98 4.23 -1.63
C TRP A 52 -7.58 3.78 -1.19
N ALA A 53 -7.46 2.55 -0.75
CA ALA A 53 -6.24 1.97 -0.21
C ALA A 53 -5.58 0.97 -1.15
N CYS A 54 -4.42 0.48 -0.78
CA CYS A 54 -3.71 -0.59 -1.49
C CYS A 54 -4.65 -1.76 -1.83
N GLY A 55 -4.49 -2.31 -3.03
CA GLY A 55 -5.35 -3.39 -3.51
C GLY A 55 -5.23 -4.68 -2.72
N ALA A 56 -4.04 -4.97 -2.18
CA ALA A 56 -3.79 -6.11 -1.30
C ALA A 56 -2.82 -5.72 -0.18
N SER A 57 -3.23 -5.91 1.08
CA SER A 57 -2.40 -5.60 2.24
C SER A 57 -2.82 -6.35 3.49
N GLY A 58 -1.85 -6.81 4.28
CA GLY A 58 -2.15 -7.46 5.55
C GLY A 58 -0.94 -7.64 6.44
N HIS A 59 -1.19 -8.04 7.68
CA HIS A 59 -0.15 -8.31 8.66
C HIS A 59 0.58 -9.61 8.33
N VAL A 60 1.88 -9.62 8.63
CA VAL A 60 2.67 -10.85 8.62
C VAL A 60 2.22 -11.75 9.76
N GLU A 61 1.84 -12.98 9.44
CA GLU A 61 1.42 -13.97 10.42
C GLU A 61 2.63 -14.75 11.00
N ALA A 62 2.39 -15.45 12.11
CA ALA A 62 3.43 -16.29 12.72
C ALA A 62 3.90 -17.36 11.71
N ALA A 63 5.21 -17.54 11.61
CA ALA A 63 5.87 -18.48 10.69
C ALA A 63 5.69 -18.15 9.18
N GLU A 64 5.27 -16.96 8.85
CA GLU A 64 5.15 -16.46 7.48
C GLU A 64 6.22 -15.39 7.20
N SER A 65 6.84 -15.45 6.03
CA SER A 65 7.68 -14.34 5.55
C SER A 65 6.83 -13.23 4.95
N VAL A 66 7.37 -12.01 4.89
CA VAL A 66 6.67 -10.88 4.26
C VAL A 66 6.34 -11.11 2.79
N VAL A 67 7.15 -11.91 2.06
CA VAL A 67 6.88 -12.29 0.67
C VAL A 67 5.69 -13.25 0.59
N GLU A 68 5.61 -14.23 1.49
CA GLU A 68 4.46 -15.14 1.58
C GLU A 68 3.19 -14.37 1.95
N THR A 69 3.26 -13.43 2.91
CA THR A 69 2.15 -12.52 3.23
C THR A 69 1.68 -11.75 2.00
N ALA A 70 2.60 -11.13 1.24
CA ALA A 70 2.25 -10.37 0.04
C ALA A 70 1.52 -11.23 -1.00
N LEU A 71 1.95 -12.47 -1.20
CA LEU A 71 1.30 -13.41 -2.12
C LEU A 71 -0.04 -13.93 -1.59
N ARG A 72 -0.13 -14.23 -0.30
CA ARG A 72 -1.36 -14.67 0.35
C ARG A 72 -2.43 -13.59 0.25
N GLU A 73 -2.13 -12.36 0.66
CA GLU A 73 -3.07 -11.22 0.62
C GLU A 73 -3.52 -10.91 -0.82
N THR A 74 -2.59 -10.97 -1.79
CA THR A 74 -2.93 -10.80 -3.21
C THR A 74 -3.95 -11.84 -3.68
N ARG A 75 -3.82 -13.08 -3.23
CA ARG A 75 -4.77 -14.16 -3.54
C ARG A 75 -6.09 -14.00 -2.80
N GLU A 76 -6.05 -13.70 -1.50
CA GLU A 76 -7.23 -13.62 -0.63
C GLU A 76 -8.09 -12.41 -0.94
N GLU A 77 -7.52 -11.23 -1.07
CA GLU A 77 -8.24 -9.98 -1.30
C GLU A 77 -8.66 -9.78 -2.76
N LEU A 78 -7.81 -10.21 -3.73
CA LEU A 78 -8.01 -9.95 -5.15
C LEU A 78 -8.29 -11.18 -6.01
N GLY A 79 -8.04 -12.39 -5.50
CA GLY A 79 -8.19 -13.64 -6.24
C GLY A 79 -7.14 -13.88 -7.31
N LEU A 80 -5.95 -13.31 -7.15
CA LEU A 80 -4.87 -13.39 -8.11
C LEU A 80 -3.79 -14.37 -7.67
N ALA A 81 -3.09 -14.97 -8.64
CA ALA A 81 -1.87 -15.72 -8.41
C ALA A 81 -0.66 -14.96 -8.98
N ALA A 82 0.43 -14.93 -8.21
CA ALA A 82 1.69 -14.33 -8.62
C ALA A 82 2.85 -15.16 -8.07
N ALA A 83 4.01 -15.10 -8.74
CA ALA A 83 5.23 -15.70 -8.24
C ALA A 83 6.01 -14.72 -7.37
N ALA A 84 6.77 -15.23 -6.40
CA ALA A 84 7.63 -14.39 -5.57
C ALA A 84 8.64 -13.56 -6.39
N ALA A 85 9.08 -14.10 -7.53
CA ALA A 85 9.99 -13.40 -8.45
C ALA A 85 9.35 -12.19 -9.17
N ASP A 86 8.02 -12.10 -9.20
CA ASP A 86 7.29 -10.97 -9.81
C ASP A 86 7.07 -9.82 -8.82
N LEU A 87 7.25 -10.06 -7.51
CA LEU A 87 7.20 -9.03 -6.49
C LEU A 87 8.48 -8.19 -6.52
N ASN A 88 8.35 -6.89 -6.79
CA ASN A 88 9.47 -5.98 -6.78
C ASN A 88 9.42 -5.14 -5.49
N PRO A 89 10.41 -5.25 -4.59
CA PRO A 89 10.48 -4.41 -3.38
C PRO A 89 10.50 -2.92 -3.77
N LEU A 90 9.68 -2.13 -3.08
CA LEU A 90 9.59 -0.69 -3.32
C LEU A 90 10.24 0.11 -2.19
N THR A 91 9.77 -0.07 -0.97
CA THR A 91 10.32 0.57 0.23
C THR A 91 9.86 -0.15 1.49
N ALA A 92 10.68 -0.12 2.53
CA ALA A 92 10.28 -0.46 3.90
C ALA A 92 9.98 0.86 4.64
N MET A 93 8.76 1.01 5.15
CA MET A 93 8.35 2.21 5.88
C MET A 93 8.26 1.92 7.37
N HIS A 94 9.08 2.60 8.17
CA HIS A 94 8.83 2.71 9.60
C HIS A 94 7.80 3.82 9.80
N ARG A 95 6.63 3.46 10.32
CA ARG A 95 5.58 4.45 10.57
C ARG A 95 5.01 4.41 11.97
N SER A 96 4.52 5.57 12.40
CA SER A 96 3.65 5.71 13.56
C SER A 96 2.27 6.21 13.10
N ASN A 97 1.22 5.80 13.79
CA ASN A 97 -0.12 6.36 13.62
C ASN A 97 -0.31 7.64 14.45
N ASP A 98 0.59 7.89 15.38
CA ASP A 98 0.58 9.05 16.29
C ASP A 98 1.94 9.76 16.24
N LEU A 99 1.93 11.10 16.12
CA LEU A 99 3.13 11.94 16.15
C LEU A 99 3.98 11.76 17.41
N GLY A 100 3.38 11.30 18.51
CA GLY A 100 4.11 10.97 19.74
C GLY A 100 4.94 9.69 19.64
N GLY A 101 4.77 8.89 18.58
CA GLY A 101 5.49 7.66 18.37
C GLY A 101 5.19 6.61 19.45
N ALA A 102 3.93 6.52 19.91
CA ALA A 102 3.53 5.52 20.89
C ALA A 102 3.88 4.11 20.40
N ALA A 103 4.49 3.29 21.26
CA ALA A 103 5.02 1.97 20.87
C ALA A 103 3.96 1.05 20.26
N LEU A 104 2.71 1.12 20.71
CA LEU A 104 1.60 0.33 20.18
C LEU A 104 1.18 0.73 18.76
N GLU A 105 1.53 1.94 18.33
CA GLU A 105 1.13 2.51 17.04
C GLU A 105 2.24 2.42 15.99
N GLN A 106 3.43 1.95 16.37
CA GLN A 106 4.54 1.85 15.43
C GLN A 106 4.52 0.54 14.66
N ARG A 107 4.84 0.63 13.37
CA ARG A 107 4.77 -0.47 12.42
C ARG A 107 5.95 -0.43 11.45
N VAL A 108 6.20 -1.58 10.82
CA VAL A 108 7.02 -1.66 9.61
C VAL A 108 6.13 -2.18 8.48
N ASP A 109 5.84 -1.30 7.53
CA ASP A 109 5.08 -1.63 6.34
C ASP A 109 6.05 -1.85 5.17
N LEU A 110 6.02 -3.04 4.57
CA LEU A 110 6.87 -3.40 3.45
C LEU A 110 6.05 -3.31 2.16
N PHE A 111 6.41 -2.36 1.31
CA PHE A 111 5.72 -2.10 0.06
C PHE A 111 6.39 -2.81 -1.10
N PHE A 112 5.55 -3.44 -1.93
CA PHE A 112 5.95 -4.09 -3.18
C PHE A 112 5.16 -3.52 -4.34
N THR A 113 5.72 -3.61 -5.54
CA THR A 113 4.97 -3.45 -6.79
C THR A 113 4.85 -4.80 -7.49
N LEU A 114 3.73 -5.03 -8.16
CA LEU A 114 3.43 -6.23 -8.93
C LEU A 114 2.90 -5.82 -10.31
N ARG A 115 3.56 -6.29 -11.39
CA ARG A 115 3.18 -5.97 -12.77
C ARG A 115 2.73 -7.20 -13.57
N THR A 116 3.01 -8.40 -13.04
CA THR A 116 2.70 -9.69 -13.68
C THR A 116 1.93 -10.56 -12.69
N TRP A 117 0.79 -11.06 -13.09
CA TRP A 117 -0.05 -11.97 -12.30
C TRP A 117 -0.96 -12.78 -13.20
N GLU A 118 -1.52 -13.85 -12.65
CA GLU A 118 -2.56 -14.66 -13.28
C GLU A 118 -3.94 -14.32 -12.70
N GLY A 119 -4.96 -14.32 -13.55
CA GLY A 119 -6.34 -14.03 -13.17
C GLY A 119 -6.75 -12.57 -13.43
N THR A 120 -7.96 -12.25 -13.00
CA THR A 120 -8.54 -10.90 -13.09
C THR A 120 -8.85 -10.40 -11.68
N PRO A 121 -8.37 -9.20 -11.29
CA PRO A 121 -8.65 -8.66 -9.97
C PRO A 121 -10.15 -8.55 -9.70
N ALA A 122 -10.60 -9.09 -8.59
CA ALA A 122 -11.99 -9.06 -8.16
C ALA A 122 -12.07 -8.87 -6.65
N VAL A 123 -13.12 -8.19 -6.18
CA VAL A 123 -13.39 -8.07 -4.74
C VAL A 123 -13.72 -9.46 -4.18
N ARG A 124 -12.87 -9.95 -3.28
CA ARG A 124 -13.06 -11.24 -2.59
C ARG A 124 -13.66 -11.09 -1.20
N GLU A 125 -13.44 -9.97 -0.56
CA GLU A 125 -14.00 -9.64 0.75
C GLU A 125 -15.01 -8.47 0.66
N PRO A 126 -16.23 -8.68 0.13
CA PRO A 126 -17.19 -7.61 -0.10
C PRO A 126 -17.69 -6.95 1.19
N SER A 127 -17.49 -7.57 2.36
CA SER A 127 -17.78 -6.96 3.66
C SER A 127 -16.83 -5.83 4.02
N LYS A 128 -15.56 -5.90 3.57
CA LYS A 128 -14.50 -4.94 3.88
C LYS A 128 -14.10 -4.03 2.71
N ASN A 129 -14.49 -4.43 1.49
CA ASN A 129 -14.12 -3.77 0.24
C ASN A 129 -15.37 -3.43 -0.57
N ALA A 130 -15.63 -2.13 -0.80
CA ALA A 130 -16.78 -1.64 -1.54
C ALA A 130 -16.56 -1.64 -3.07
N GLY A 131 -15.34 -1.82 -3.54
CA GLY A 131 -15.00 -1.85 -4.96
C GLY A 131 -13.52 -1.73 -5.24
N LEU A 132 -13.13 -2.14 -6.45
CA LEU A 132 -11.79 -2.01 -6.99
C LEU A 132 -11.80 -1.05 -8.17
N ARG A 133 -10.78 -0.21 -8.28
CA ARG A 133 -10.63 0.70 -9.42
C ARG A 133 -9.18 0.98 -9.74
N TRP A 134 -8.89 1.08 -11.04
CA TRP A 134 -7.61 1.53 -11.55
C TRP A 134 -7.56 3.06 -11.62
N PHE A 135 -6.50 3.65 -11.08
CA PHE A 135 -6.27 5.09 -11.09
C PHE A 135 -4.91 5.40 -11.69
N PRO A 136 -4.76 6.46 -12.50
CA PRO A 136 -3.44 6.92 -12.92
C PRO A 136 -2.62 7.33 -11.68
N LEU A 137 -1.33 6.98 -11.65
CA LEU A 137 -0.45 7.42 -10.56
C LEU A 137 -0.34 8.95 -10.49
N ALA A 138 -0.39 9.64 -11.63
CA ALA A 138 -0.41 11.10 -11.69
C ALA A 138 -1.75 11.73 -11.23
N GLY A 139 -2.79 10.91 -10.99
CA GLY A 139 -4.13 11.39 -10.64
C GLY A 139 -4.80 10.48 -9.61
N LEU A 140 -4.18 10.33 -8.45
CA LEU A 140 -4.72 9.53 -7.36
C LEU A 140 -6.07 10.08 -6.87
N PRO A 141 -7.00 9.21 -6.48
CA PRO A 141 -8.28 9.63 -5.91
C PRO A 141 -8.09 10.32 -4.54
N ASP A 142 -9.17 10.86 -4.01
CA ASP A 142 -9.21 11.39 -2.65
C ASP A 142 -10.49 10.87 -1.94
N PRO A 143 -10.37 10.38 -0.70
CA PRO A 143 -9.16 10.23 0.09
C PRO A 143 -8.38 8.93 -0.20
N VAL A 144 -7.06 8.98 0.01
CA VAL A 144 -6.15 7.82 0.09
C VAL A 144 -5.49 7.86 1.47
N PRO A 145 -5.23 6.72 2.15
CA PRO A 145 -4.50 6.73 3.41
C PRO A 145 -3.18 7.51 3.29
N PRO A 146 -2.87 8.44 4.20
CA PRO A 146 -1.76 9.39 4.02
C PRO A 146 -0.38 8.74 3.78
N HIS A 147 -0.06 7.67 4.50
CA HIS A 147 1.17 6.92 4.35
C HIS A 147 1.26 6.20 2.99
N GLU A 148 0.14 5.68 2.50
CA GLU A 148 0.08 5.06 1.17
C GLU A 148 0.18 6.11 0.06
N ARG A 149 -0.51 7.25 0.21
CA ARG A 149 -0.37 8.39 -0.71
C ARG A 149 1.06 8.87 -0.81
N TYR A 150 1.77 8.94 0.33
CA TYR A 150 3.18 9.31 0.37
C TYR A 150 4.04 8.37 -0.49
N VAL A 151 3.90 7.04 -0.33
CA VAL A 151 4.65 6.06 -1.12
C VAL A 151 4.29 6.12 -2.60
N LEU A 152 2.99 6.24 -2.94
CA LEU A 152 2.55 6.37 -4.33
C LEU A 152 3.06 7.66 -4.99
N THR A 153 3.19 8.75 -4.23
CA THR A 153 3.78 10.01 -4.72
C THR A 153 5.27 9.86 -5.01
N LEU A 154 6.01 9.17 -4.14
CA LEU A 154 7.43 8.85 -4.38
C LEU A 154 7.60 7.97 -5.63
N LEU A 155 6.74 6.96 -5.79
CA LEU A 155 6.75 6.08 -6.95
C LEU A 155 6.46 6.88 -8.24
N ALA A 156 5.45 7.74 -8.23
CA ALA A 156 5.12 8.59 -9.38
C ALA A 156 6.32 9.47 -9.77
N GLY A 157 6.93 10.15 -8.80
CA GLY A 157 8.10 10.99 -9.03
C GLY A 157 9.30 10.21 -9.60
N ALA A 158 9.54 8.99 -9.10
CA ALA A 158 10.61 8.14 -9.62
C ALA A 158 10.35 7.72 -11.08
N LEU A 159 9.12 7.39 -11.44
CA LEU A 159 8.72 7.05 -12.81
C LEU A 159 8.83 8.25 -13.77
N ASP A 160 8.64 9.46 -13.28
CA ASP A 160 8.76 10.70 -14.06
C ASP A 160 10.24 11.18 -14.18
N GLY A 161 11.20 10.31 -13.89
CA GLY A 161 12.62 10.61 -14.02
C GLY A 161 13.21 11.34 -12.82
N GLY A 162 12.49 11.37 -11.69
CA GLY A 162 12.96 11.90 -10.41
C GLY A 162 13.90 10.95 -9.67
N THR A 163 14.12 11.25 -8.40
CA THR A 163 14.94 10.42 -7.51
C THR A 163 14.26 9.05 -7.30
N PRO A 164 15.01 7.94 -7.36
CA PRO A 164 14.48 6.62 -7.02
C PRO A 164 13.83 6.62 -5.63
N VAL A 165 12.80 5.80 -5.46
CA VAL A 165 12.15 5.63 -4.15
C VAL A 165 13.19 5.16 -3.13
N PRO A 166 13.35 5.84 -1.98
CA PRO A 166 14.29 5.40 -0.96
C PRO A 166 13.95 3.98 -0.48
N PRO A 167 14.95 3.11 -0.26
CA PRO A 167 14.72 1.74 0.21
C PRO A 167 14.10 1.70 1.61
N ILE A 168 14.31 2.75 2.39
CA ILE A 168 13.72 2.96 3.73
C ILE A 168 13.08 4.33 3.77
N THR A 169 11.85 4.41 4.26
CA THR A 169 11.09 5.64 4.48
C THR A 169 10.55 5.69 5.91
N THR A 170 10.18 6.88 6.36
CA THR A 170 9.50 7.08 7.65
C THR A 170 8.22 7.88 7.43
N PHE A 171 7.20 7.64 8.26
CA PHE A 171 5.96 8.41 8.23
C PHE A 171 5.31 8.46 9.61
N GLY A 172 4.68 9.60 9.94
CA GLY A 172 3.98 9.80 11.21
C GLY A 172 4.87 10.29 12.37
N PHE A 173 6.10 10.74 12.07
CA PHE A 173 7.03 11.30 13.05
C PHE A 173 7.18 12.82 12.94
N ASP A 174 6.79 13.40 11.81
CA ASP A 174 6.89 14.83 11.53
C ASP A 174 5.52 15.51 11.57
N ALA A 175 5.52 16.82 11.83
CA ALA A 175 4.31 17.62 11.81
C ALA A 175 3.59 17.51 10.45
N GLY A 176 2.29 17.28 10.47
CA GLY A 176 1.46 17.09 9.28
C GLY A 176 1.33 15.64 8.78
N GLN A 177 2.05 14.70 9.39
CA GLN A 177 2.01 13.28 9.05
C GLN A 177 1.14 12.44 9.98
N ASP A 178 0.25 13.06 10.74
CA ASP A 178 -0.59 12.38 11.73
C ASP A 178 -1.69 11.54 11.04
N ILE A 179 -1.55 10.23 11.12
CA ILE A 179 -2.54 9.26 10.59
C ILE A 179 -3.77 9.17 11.50
N ALA A 180 -3.64 9.38 12.81
CA ALA A 180 -4.74 9.23 13.76
C ALA A 180 -5.91 10.17 13.43
N ARG A 181 -5.65 11.34 12.85
CA ARG A 181 -6.68 12.29 12.42
C ARG A 181 -7.61 11.76 11.34
N TYR A 182 -7.17 10.77 10.57
CA TYR A 182 -7.92 10.19 9.46
C TYR A 182 -8.66 8.91 9.86
N GLY A 183 -8.33 8.32 11.01
CA GLY A 183 -8.92 7.08 11.52
C GLY A 183 -10.14 7.30 12.43
N VAL A 184 -10.52 8.55 12.73
CA VAL A 184 -11.69 8.84 13.54
C VAL A 184 -12.95 8.55 12.72
N ALA A 185 -13.74 7.56 13.16
CA ALA A 185 -15.06 7.32 12.60
C ALA A 185 -15.86 8.62 12.65
N LEU A 186 -16.41 9.03 11.50
CA LEU A 186 -17.37 10.13 11.46
C LEU A 186 -18.52 9.77 12.39
N PRO A 187 -19.00 10.70 13.24
CA PRO A 187 -20.17 10.45 14.07
C PRO A 187 -21.35 10.13 13.15
N HIS A 188 -22.10 9.09 13.51
CA HIS A 188 -23.30 8.62 12.82
C HIS A 188 -24.41 9.66 12.81
#